data_bb102f9d0ff77eab74a4c3a0ff2d6f4b
#
_entry.id   bb102f9d0ff77eab74a4c3a0ff2d6f4b
#
_cell.length_a   1.000
_cell.length_b   1.000
_cell.length_c   1.000
_cell.angle_alpha   90.00
_cell.angle_beta   90.00
_cell.angle_gamma   90.00
#
_symmetry.space_group_name_H-M   'P 1'
#
loop_
_entity.id
_entity.type
_entity.pdbx_description
1 polymer ?
#
loop_
_entity_poly.entity_id
_entity_poly.type
_entity_poly.pdbx_seq_one_letter_code
_entity_poly.pdbx_strand_id
1 'polypeptide(L)'
;MTGPLKVWMEVDKLVHEPARLAILTILASVEKADFLYLQREAELTRGNLSAHLTKLQEAGYIHIEKTYRGKLPLTLIQLTRQGRTALEVYRVQLQNILNKA
;
A
#
# COMPACT_ATOMS: atom_id res chain seq x y z
N MET A 1 25.45 7.34 -17.62
CA MET A 1 25.69 7.95 -16.32
C MET A 1 24.37 8.20 -15.60
N THR A 2 24.29 7.78 -14.34
CA THR A 2 23.09 7.98 -13.54
C THR A 2 23.22 9.30 -12.79
N GLY A 3 22.55 10.33 -13.25
CA GLY A 3 22.49 11.59 -12.53
C GLY A 3 21.40 11.55 -11.45
N PRO A 4 21.34 12.58 -10.58
CA PRO A 4 20.31 12.65 -9.53
C PRO A 4 18.89 12.58 -10.07
N LEU A 5 18.67 13.06 -11.29
CA LEU A 5 17.34 13.08 -11.89
C LEU A 5 16.84 11.71 -12.32
N LYS A 6 17.74 10.72 -12.50
CA LYS A 6 17.33 9.39 -12.93
C LYS A 6 16.93 8.46 -11.78
N VAL A 7 17.26 8.82 -10.57
CA VAL A 7 16.95 7.99 -9.38
C VAL A 7 15.46 7.78 -9.22
N TRP A 8 14.64 8.78 -9.57
CA TRP A 8 13.18 8.67 -9.44
C TRP A 8 12.61 7.60 -10.36
N MET A 9 13.29 7.24 -11.44
CA MET A 9 12.81 6.23 -12.38
C MET A 9 12.85 4.82 -11.79
N GLU A 10 13.63 4.62 -10.74
CA GLU A 10 13.73 3.33 -10.06
C GLU A 10 12.67 3.14 -8.98
N VAL A 11 11.93 4.20 -8.66
CA VAL A 11 10.90 4.15 -7.64
C VAL A 11 9.75 3.28 -8.11
N ASP A 12 9.27 2.41 -7.23
CA ASP A 12 8.11 1.57 -7.49
C ASP A 12 6.88 2.45 -7.71
N LYS A 13 6.41 2.51 -8.95
CA LYS A 13 5.31 3.39 -9.34
C LYS A 13 3.97 2.93 -8.77
N LEU A 14 3.84 1.67 -8.43
CA LEU A 14 2.64 1.18 -7.79
C LEU A 14 2.54 1.71 -6.36
N VAL A 15 3.67 1.74 -5.65
CA VAL A 15 3.74 2.27 -4.29
C VAL A 15 3.75 3.80 -4.31
N HIS A 16 4.40 4.40 -5.33
CA HIS A 16 4.54 5.84 -5.46
C HIS A 16 3.26 6.47 -5.99
N GLU A 17 2.21 6.37 -5.20
CA GLU A 17 0.92 6.96 -5.47
C GLU A 17 0.29 7.27 -4.10
N PRO A 18 -0.18 8.50 -3.86
CA PRO A 18 -0.56 8.94 -2.51
C PRO A 18 -1.55 8.01 -1.79
N ALA A 19 -2.61 7.58 -2.46
CA ALA A 19 -3.62 6.75 -1.82
C ALA A 19 -3.07 5.36 -1.51
N ARG A 20 -2.35 4.75 -2.44
CA ARG A 20 -1.76 3.42 -2.21
C ARG A 20 -0.67 3.48 -1.15
N LEU A 21 0.12 4.55 -1.14
CA LEU A 21 1.13 4.74 -0.11
C LEU A 21 0.48 4.84 1.28
N ALA A 22 -0.61 5.58 1.39
CA ALA A 22 -1.36 5.68 2.65
C ALA A 22 -1.88 4.30 3.09
N ILE A 23 -2.48 3.56 2.17
CA ILE A 23 -3.00 2.22 2.45
C ILE A 23 -1.89 1.30 2.98
N LEU A 24 -0.77 1.24 2.27
CA LEU A 24 0.35 0.38 2.66
C LEU A 24 0.94 0.80 4.01
N THR A 25 1.02 2.11 4.27
CA THR A 25 1.54 2.62 5.53
C THR A 25 0.63 2.24 6.70
N ILE A 26 -0.68 2.35 6.53
CA ILE A 26 -1.65 1.93 7.55
C ILE A 26 -1.49 0.42 7.80
N LEU A 27 -1.42 -0.37 6.72
CA LEU A 27 -1.32 -1.83 6.85
C LEU A 27 0.00 -2.26 7.49
N ALA A 28 1.06 -1.47 7.35
CA ALA A 28 2.36 -1.78 7.97
C ALA A 28 2.32 -1.68 9.49
N SER A 29 1.34 -0.95 10.04
CA SER A 29 1.24 -0.73 11.50
C SER A 29 0.26 -1.67 12.20
N VAL A 30 -0.42 -2.54 11.46
CA VAL A 30 -1.40 -3.48 12.01
C VAL A 30 -1.15 -4.87 11.45
N GLU A 31 -1.69 -5.89 12.12
CA GLU A 31 -1.62 -7.25 11.60
C GLU A 31 -2.61 -7.43 10.45
N LYS A 32 -3.84 -7.01 10.67
CA LYS A 32 -4.91 -7.03 9.65
C LYS A 32 -5.80 -5.82 9.88
N ALA A 33 -6.37 -5.31 8.79
CA ALA A 33 -7.35 -4.21 8.86
C ALA A 33 -8.61 -4.61 8.12
N ASP A 34 -9.78 -4.32 8.69
CA ASP A 34 -11.00 -4.51 7.92
C ASP A 34 -11.20 -3.37 6.91
N PHE A 35 -12.01 -3.64 5.90
CA PHE A 35 -12.23 -2.71 4.80
C PHE A 35 -12.74 -1.35 5.26
N LEU A 36 -13.70 -1.35 6.19
CA LEU A 36 -14.31 -0.09 6.67
C LEU A 36 -13.32 0.75 7.46
N TYR A 37 -12.51 0.10 8.29
CA TYR A 37 -11.45 0.79 9.02
C TYR A 37 -10.47 1.44 8.04
N LEU A 38 -10.03 0.68 7.05
CA LEU A 38 -9.07 1.17 6.07
C LEU A 38 -9.64 2.31 5.24
N GLN A 39 -10.91 2.18 4.83
CA GLN A 39 -11.61 3.23 4.09
C GLN A 39 -11.65 4.54 4.87
N ARG A 40 -11.97 4.46 6.14
CA ARG A 40 -12.09 5.63 7.01
C ARG A 40 -10.73 6.27 7.24
N GLU A 41 -9.72 5.44 7.58
CA GLU A 41 -8.39 5.96 7.90
C GLU A 41 -7.70 6.57 6.69
N ALA A 42 -7.90 6.02 5.51
CA ALA A 42 -7.33 6.55 4.28
C ALA A 42 -8.20 7.65 3.64
N GLU A 43 -9.39 7.90 4.19
CA GLU A 43 -10.34 8.90 3.69
C GLU A 43 -10.65 8.71 2.20
N LEU A 44 -10.91 7.47 1.82
CA LEU A 44 -11.23 7.12 0.43
C LEU A 44 -12.70 6.74 0.29
N THR A 45 -13.22 6.89 -0.93
CA THR A 45 -14.52 6.31 -1.26
C THR A 45 -14.39 4.80 -1.33
N ARG A 46 -15.52 4.10 -1.19
CA ARG A 46 -15.55 2.64 -1.30
C ARG A 46 -14.97 2.18 -2.63
N GLY A 47 -15.37 2.83 -3.74
CA GLY A 47 -14.91 2.45 -5.07
C GLY A 47 -13.43 2.71 -5.28
N ASN A 48 -12.93 3.83 -4.80
CA ASN A 48 -11.51 4.15 -4.93
C ASN A 48 -10.66 3.18 -4.12
N LEU A 49 -11.07 2.87 -2.89
CA LEU A 49 -10.35 1.89 -2.09
C LEU A 49 -10.34 0.53 -2.78
N SER A 50 -11.49 0.06 -3.28
CA SER A 50 -11.57 -1.22 -4.00
C SER A 50 -10.62 -1.27 -5.19
N ALA A 51 -10.56 -0.19 -5.98
CA ALA A 51 -9.69 -0.12 -7.15
C ALA A 51 -8.22 -0.21 -6.75
N HIS A 52 -7.81 0.51 -5.71
CA HIS A 52 -6.43 0.47 -5.23
C HIS A 52 -6.07 -0.89 -4.64
N LEU A 53 -6.99 -1.50 -3.89
CA LEU A 53 -6.75 -2.82 -3.30
C LEU A 53 -6.57 -3.88 -4.40
N THR A 54 -7.35 -3.80 -5.48
CA THR A 54 -7.20 -4.72 -6.60
C THR A 54 -5.80 -4.65 -7.19
N LYS A 55 -5.29 -3.44 -7.43
CA LYS A 55 -3.94 -3.26 -7.98
C LYS A 55 -2.87 -3.79 -7.04
N LEU A 56 -3.01 -3.53 -5.75
CA LEU A 56 -2.04 -4.00 -4.76
C LEU A 56 -2.07 -5.52 -4.61
N GLN A 57 -3.26 -6.11 -4.68
CA GLN A 57 -3.41 -7.56 -4.63
C GLN A 57 -2.78 -8.24 -5.85
N GLU A 58 -3.02 -7.70 -7.05
CA GLU A 58 -2.45 -8.22 -8.27
C GLU A 58 -0.92 -8.20 -8.25
N ALA A 59 -0.33 -7.20 -7.61
CA ALA A 59 1.11 -7.11 -7.44
C ALA A 59 1.66 -8.03 -6.35
N GLY A 60 0.79 -8.65 -5.57
CA GLY A 60 1.22 -9.51 -4.47
C GLY A 60 1.59 -8.76 -3.20
N TYR A 61 1.24 -7.48 -3.10
CA TYR A 61 1.63 -6.66 -1.96
C TYR A 61 0.68 -6.77 -0.78
N ILE A 62 -0.55 -7.19 -1.02
CA ILE A 62 -1.55 -7.41 0.03
C ILE A 62 -2.26 -8.74 -0.19
N HIS A 63 -2.81 -9.26 0.89
CA HIS A 63 -3.70 -10.41 0.89
C HIS A 63 -5.06 -9.96 1.39
N ILE A 64 -6.12 -10.36 0.68
CA ILE A 64 -7.49 -10.03 1.04
C ILE A 64 -8.20 -11.33 1.43
N GLU A 65 -8.78 -11.31 2.62
CA GLU A 65 -9.52 -12.46 3.15
C GLU A 65 -10.96 -12.04 3.40
N LYS A 66 -11.91 -12.80 2.84
CA LYS A 66 -13.33 -12.61 3.11
C LYS A 66 -13.77 -13.62 4.15
N THR A 67 -14.29 -13.14 5.26
CA THR A 67 -14.69 -13.96 6.38
C THR A 67 -15.96 -13.38 7.03
N TYR A 68 -16.26 -13.83 8.24
CA TYR A 68 -17.46 -13.39 8.96
C TYR A 68 -17.09 -13.06 10.40
N ARG A 69 -17.79 -12.06 10.93
CA ARG A 69 -17.84 -11.83 12.38
C ARG A 69 -19.28 -12.14 12.79
N GLY A 70 -19.48 -13.33 13.37
CA GLY A 70 -20.84 -13.83 13.56
C GLY A 70 -21.51 -14.04 12.22
N LYS A 71 -22.62 -13.34 11.96
CA LYS A 71 -23.34 -13.40 10.69
C LYS A 71 -22.99 -12.26 9.74
N LEU A 72 -22.14 -11.34 10.18
CA LEU A 72 -21.76 -10.18 9.37
C LEU A 72 -20.56 -10.50 8.48
N PRO A 73 -20.65 -10.24 7.17
CA PRO A 73 -19.50 -10.37 6.29
C PRO A 73 -18.40 -9.40 6.70
N LEU A 74 -17.16 -9.87 6.63
CA LEU A 74 -16.00 -9.10 7.02
C LEU A 74 -14.91 -9.28 5.96
N THR A 75 -14.34 -8.19 5.47
CA THR A 75 -13.22 -8.22 4.54
C THR A 75 -11.99 -7.71 5.27
N LEU A 76 -10.99 -8.57 5.38
CA LEU A 76 -9.73 -8.27 6.06
C LEU A 76 -8.61 -8.12 5.04
N ILE A 77 -7.78 -7.12 5.23
CA ILE A 77 -6.65 -6.82 4.37
C ILE A 77 -5.36 -6.89 5.19
N GLN A 78 -4.35 -7.53 4.63
CA GLN A 78 -3.07 -7.73 5.30
C GLN A 78 -1.94 -7.45 4.34
N LEU A 79 -0.91 -6.75 4.83
CA LEU A 79 0.31 -6.55 4.07
C LEU A 79 1.07 -7.88 3.98
N THR A 80 1.49 -8.25 2.78
CA THR A 80 2.32 -9.44 2.59
C THR A 80 3.78 -9.11 2.90
N ARG A 81 4.62 -10.15 2.99
CA ARG A 81 6.07 -9.94 3.09
C ARG A 81 6.58 -9.15 1.90
N GLN A 82 6.11 -9.48 0.70
CA GLN A 82 6.50 -8.78 -0.52
C GLN A 82 6.09 -7.31 -0.48
N GLY A 83 4.88 -7.02 0.01
CA GLY A 83 4.40 -5.65 0.16
C GLY A 83 5.21 -4.87 1.18
N ARG A 84 5.56 -5.51 2.30
CA ARG A 84 6.40 -4.88 3.33
C ARG A 84 7.78 -4.55 2.78
N THR A 85 8.37 -5.47 2.03
CA THR A 85 9.66 -5.24 1.37
C THR A 85 9.58 -4.10 0.37
N ALA A 86 8.53 -4.09 -0.46
CA ALA A 86 8.33 -3.03 -1.45
C ALA A 86 8.20 -1.66 -0.80
N LEU A 87 7.46 -1.57 0.30
CA LEU A 87 7.31 -0.31 1.03
C LEU A 87 8.63 0.16 1.61
N GLU A 88 9.41 -0.75 2.17
CA GLU A 88 10.72 -0.41 2.75
C GLU A 88 11.72 0.03 1.68
N VAL A 89 11.77 -0.67 0.56
CA VAL A 89 12.62 -0.28 -0.58
C VAL A 89 12.22 1.09 -1.10
N TYR A 90 10.91 1.33 -1.23
CA TYR A 90 10.40 2.62 -1.66
C TYR A 90 10.84 3.74 -0.72
N ARG A 91 10.77 3.50 0.59
CA ARG A 91 11.16 4.51 1.59
C ARG A 91 12.62 4.92 1.41
N VAL A 92 13.50 3.94 1.19
CA VAL A 92 14.92 4.20 0.96
C VAL A 92 15.14 4.97 -0.35
N GLN A 93 14.46 4.55 -1.41
CA GLN A 93 14.56 5.22 -2.71
C GLN A 93 14.09 6.67 -2.65
N LEU A 94 12.97 6.92 -2.00
CA LEU A 94 12.44 8.27 -1.85
C LEU A 94 13.39 9.13 -1.04
N GLN A 95 13.94 8.59 0.05
CA GLN A 95 14.89 9.30 0.87
C GLN A 95 16.14 9.69 0.08
N ASN A 96 16.63 8.78 -0.77
CA ASN A 96 17.77 9.07 -1.65
C ASN A 96 17.47 10.20 -2.64
N ILE A 97 16.26 10.23 -3.19
CA ILE A 97 15.82 11.30 -4.08
C ILE A 97 15.81 12.64 -3.33
N LEU A 98 15.22 12.65 -2.15
CA LEU A 98 15.11 13.89 -1.35
C LEU A 98 16.48 14.39 -0.90
N ASN A 99 17.41 13.48 -0.64
CA ASN A 99 18.78 13.85 -0.24
C ASN A 99 19.59 14.45 -1.37
N LYS A 100 19.13 14.32 -2.64
CA LYS A 100 19.78 14.93 -3.79
C LYS A 100 19.28 16.34 -4.07
N ALA A 101 18.23 16.73 -3.43
CA ALA A 101 17.66 18.07 -3.65
C ALA A 101 18.54 19.20 -3.12
#